data_0d1b3cd208f077cc4f7270ccd03cdd29
#
_entry.id   0d1b3cd208f077cc4f7270ccd03cdd29
#
_cell.length_a   1.000
_cell.length_b   1.000
_cell.length_c   1.000
_cell.angle_alpha   90.00
_cell.angle_beta   90.00
_cell.angle_gamma   90.00
#
_symmetry.space_group_name_H-M   'P 1'
#
loop_
_entity.id
_entity.type
_entity.pdbx_description
1 polymer ?
#
loop_
_entity_poly.entity_id
_entity_poly.type
_entity_poly.pdbx_seq_one_letter_code
_entity_poly.pdbx_strand_id
1 'polypeptide(L)'
;MKIAFSPSVYEHAAFLIDKTPWEVSHDVELIWSAHRTAYELYHHSPIVVGIDIYNLEAEAYGCIVEHPAGNGIPAVTKGILDSVMEARSLKPFDPKVDGRIGMVIEAGRRLAAEFPDADVRIPVSGPFSIAVSLRGLGGLLEDVAYFPEEVSGFLKQLVGNQIRFCQAVIEGGLDVAFFESAAAPPLLSPRHFREIELPALKEAMKRVGEAVGHPVPCIMGGDTEKILDEILSTGTGYIICPAQTETDQAAFMEKFGDCADVKVRINLTPNTVAYGSKEAIQAEVDRILKLAKGKPNVLLGTGAVPYETPPENILLIKEYVS
;
A
#
# COMPACT_ATOMS: atom_id res chain seq x y z
N MET A 1 4.46 -15.17 -23.02
CA MET A 1 5.35 -14.02 -22.74
C MET A 1 5.72 -14.12 -21.29
N LYS A 2 7.01 -14.13 -20.96
CA LYS A 2 7.44 -14.11 -19.56
C LYS A 2 7.24 -12.72 -18.99
N ILE A 3 6.62 -12.63 -17.81
CA ILE A 3 6.40 -11.37 -17.08
C ILE A 3 6.72 -11.61 -15.60
N ALA A 4 7.31 -10.64 -14.94
CA ALA A 4 7.56 -10.76 -13.51
C ALA A 4 6.24 -10.76 -12.74
N PHE A 5 6.09 -11.66 -11.78
CA PHE A 5 4.92 -11.79 -10.94
C PHE A 5 5.20 -11.26 -9.54
N SER A 6 4.36 -10.36 -9.07
CA SER A 6 4.50 -9.66 -7.79
C SER A 6 3.17 -9.66 -7.02
N PRO A 7 2.81 -10.76 -6.32
CA PRO A 7 1.64 -10.78 -5.46
C PRO A 7 1.83 -9.87 -4.24
N SER A 8 0.73 -9.23 -3.80
CA SER A 8 0.71 -8.44 -2.57
C SER A 8 0.27 -9.30 -1.40
N VAL A 9 1.23 -9.80 -0.63
CA VAL A 9 1.00 -10.73 0.47
C VAL A 9 1.00 -9.96 1.80
N TYR A 10 -0.19 -9.70 2.34
CA TYR A 10 -0.41 -9.07 3.64
C TYR A 10 -1.10 -10.05 4.59
N GLU A 11 -2.43 -9.95 4.77
CA GLU A 11 -3.23 -10.84 5.62
C GLU A 11 -3.10 -12.33 5.25
N HIS A 12 -2.85 -12.63 3.97
CA HIS A 12 -2.59 -13.98 3.52
C HIS A 12 -1.33 -14.59 4.14
N ALA A 13 -0.34 -13.79 4.51
CA ALA A 13 0.85 -14.29 5.21
C ALA A 13 0.47 -14.90 6.58
N ALA A 14 -0.52 -14.34 7.28
CA ALA A 14 -1.02 -14.91 8.51
C ALA A 14 -1.70 -16.27 8.30
N PHE A 15 -2.45 -16.43 7.21
CA PHE A 15 -3.07 -17.71 6.84
C PHE A 15 -2.02 -18.81 6.65
N LEU A 16 -0.87 -18.50 6.04
CA LEU A 16 0.19 -19.48 5.77
C LEU A 16 0.84 -20.09 7.02
N ILE A 17 0.64 -19.47 8.18
CA ILE A 17 1.15 -19.95 9.48
C ILE A 17 0.03 -20.29 10.48
N ASP A 18 -1.20 -20.48 9.99
CA ASP A 18 -2.40 -20.79 10.80
C ASP A 18 -2.63 -19.76 11.94
N LYS A 19 -2.46 -18.47 11.66
CA LYS A 19 -2.67 -17.36 12.58
C LYS A 19 -3.66 -16.36 12.03
N THR A 20 -4.36 -15.65 12.92
CA THR A 20 -5.22 -14.54 12.54
C THR A 20 -4.41 -13.30 12.17
N PRO A 21 -4.94 -12.41 11.33
CA PRO A 21 -4.32 -11.10 11.06
C PRO A 21 -4.03 -10.31 12.33
N TRP A 22 -4.88 -10.39 13.34
CA TRP A 22 -4.68 -9.75 14.64
C TRP A 22 -3.45 -10.27 15.38
N GLU A 23 -3.32 -11.60 15.54
CA GLU A 23 -2.17 -12.20 16.22
C GLU A 23 -0.86 -11.77 15.53
N VAL A 24 -0.82 -11.88 14.20
CA VAL A 24 0.38 -11.56 13.43
C VAL A 24 0.72 -10.08 13.50
N SER A 25 -0.27 -9.19 13.38
CA SER A 25 0.00 -7.74 13.39
C SER A 25 0.49 -7.19 14.74
N HIS A 26 0.43 -7.98 15.83
CA HIS A 26 0.80 -7.56 17.19
C HIS A 26 1.99 -8.33 17.80
N ASP A 27 2.67 -9.15 17.00
CA ASP A 27 3.82 -9.95 17.49
C ASP A 27 4.93 -9.96 16.44
N VAL A 28 6.13 -9.51 16.81
CA VAL A 28 7.28 -9.40 15.90
C VAL A 28 7.73 -10.75 15.35
N GLU A 29 7.68 -11.81 16.17
CA GLU A 29 8.04 -13.17 15.73
C GLU A 29 7.03 -13.71 14.72
N LEU A 30 5.75 -13.42 14.94
CA LEU A 30 4.71 -13.83 14.01
C LEU A 30 4.75 -13.04 12.70
N ILE A 31 4.98 -11.70 12.71
CA ILE A 31 5.18 -10.91 11.48
C ILE A 31 6.34 -11.47 10.68
N TRP A 32 7.51 -11.65 11.33
CA TRP A 32 8.68 -12.19 10.67
C TRP A 32 8.41 -13.58 10.09
N SER A 33 7.86 -14.51 10.88
CA SER A 33 7.58 -15.88 10.47
C SER A 33 6.58 -15.94 9.31
N ALA A 34 5.52 -15.13 9.34
CA ALA A 34 4.50 -15.09 8.30
C ALA A 34 5.07 -14.63 6.95
N HIS A 35 5.78 -13.49 6.95
CA HIS A 35 6.40 -12.98 5.71
C HIS A 35 7.56 -13.85 5.23
N ARG A 36 8.33 -14.46 6.14
CA ARG A 36 9.33 -15.46 5.82
C ARG A 36 8.71 -16.64 5.06
N THR A 37 7.67 -17.26 5.63
CA THR A 37 6.97 -18.39 5.03
C THR A 37 6.40 -18.02 3.65
N ALA A 38 5.78 -16.85 3.54
CA ALA A 38 5.28 -16.36 2.27
C ALA A 38 6.40 -16.15 1.22
N TYR A 39 7.55 -15.62 1.64
CA TYR A 39 8.68 -15.41 0.72
C TYR A 39 9.33 -16.74 0.28
N GLU A 40 9.54 -17.68 1.20
CA GLU A 40 10.06 -19.00 0.88
C GLU A 40 9.15 -19.75 -0.13
N LEU A 41 7.83 -19.55 -0.05
CA LEU A 41 6.87 -20.18 -0.94
C LEU A 41 6.77 -19.47 -2.30
N TYR A 42 6.66 -18.14 -2.29
CA TYR A 42 6.33 -17.38 -3.50
C TYR A 42 7.52 -16.70 -4.16
N HIS A 43 8.61 -16.45 -3.45
CA HIS A 43 9.77 -15.64 -3.89
C HIS A 43 9.33 -14.32 -4.52
N HIS A 44 8.34 -13.65 -3.92
CA HIS A 44 7.76 -12.41 -4.42
C HIS A 44 8.63 -11.20 -4.10
N SER A 45 8.52 -10.17 -4.91
CA SER A 45 9.22 -8.90 -4.70
C SER A 45 8.31 -7.73 -5.08
N PRO A 46 8.25 -6.67 -4.24
CA PRO A 46 8.88 -6.55 -2.92
C PRO A 46 8.19 -7.39 -1.83
N ILE A 47 8.88 -7.63 -0.72
CA ILE A 47 8.27 -8.02 0.55
C ILE A 47 7.86 -6.73 1.26
N VAL A 48 6.57 -6.44 1.30
CA VAL A 48 6.02 -5.33 2.09
C VAL A 48 5.60 -5.87 3.44
N VAL A 49 6.28 -5.42 4.51
CA VAL A 49 6.16 -6.01 5.85
C VAL A 49 4.99 -5.42 6.61
N GLY A 50 4.07 -6.26 7.04
CA GLY A 50 2.90 -5.87 7.83
C GLY A 50 1.60 -6.46 7.31
N ILE A 51 0.58 -6.39 8.14
CA ILE A 51 -0.76 -6.92 7.86
C ILE A 51 -1.73 -5.76 7.62
N ASP A 52 -1.86 -4.89 8.60
CA ASP A 52 -2.79 -3.77 8.65
C ASP A 52 -2.05 -2.43 8.37
N ILE A 53 -1.49 -2.36 7.19
CA ILE A 53 -0.50 -1.36 6.75
C ILE A 53 -0.93 0.12 6.89
N TYR A 54 -2.24 0.39 6.94
CA TYR A 54 -2.77 1.76 7.09
C TYR A 54 -2.94 2.19 8.56
N ASN A 55 -2.75 1.27 9.52
CA ASN A 55 -3.01 1.57 10.93
C ASN A 55 -1.78 2.05 11.70
N LEU A 56 -0.56 1.84 11.17
CA LEU A 56 0.68 2.06 11.91
C LEU A 56 0.83 3.50 12.39
N GLU A 57 0.66 4.48 11.52
CA GLU A 57 0.76 5.90 11.88
C GLU A 57 -0.43 6.35 12.72
N ALA A 58 -1.64 5.85 12.42
CA ALA A 58 -2.83 6.19 13.16
C ALA A 58 -2.72 5.74 14.64
N GLU A 59 -2.23 4.52 14.88
CA GLU A 59 -1.96 3.99 16.21
C GLU A 59 -0.87 4.80 16.92
N ALA A 60 0.20 5.17 16.21
CA ALA A 60 1.27 6.00 16.76
C ALA A 60 0.76 7.40 17.16
N TYR A 61 -0.26 7.93 16.50
CA TYR A 61 -0.96 9.15 16.90
C TYR A 61 -1.94 8.95 18.08
N GLY A 62 -2.19 7.69 18.50
CA GLY A 62 -3.07 7.36 19.61
C GLY A 62 -4.46 6.88 19.23
N CYS A 63 -4.72 6.57 17.95
CA CYS A 63 -5.95 5.86 17.56
C CYS A 63 -5.95 4.44 18.14
N ILE A 64 -7.15 3.96 18.42
CA ILE A 64 -7.34 2.57 18.87
C ILE A 64 -7.56 1.70 17.63
N VAL A 65 -6.69 0.72 17.47
CA VAL A 65 -6.86 -0.35 16.48
C VAL A 65 -7.71 -1.43 17.12
N GLU A 66 -8.86 -1.75 16.53
CA GLU A 66 -9.80 -2.71 17.07
C GLU A 66 -9.51 -4.13 16.61
N HIS A 67 -9.67 -5.07 17.53
CA HIS A 67 -9.61 -6.50 17.24
C HIS A 67 -10.88 -6.93 16.49
N PRO A 68 -10.79 -7.32 15.21
CA PRO A 68 -11.96 -7.75 14.46
C PRO A 68 -12.44 -9.14 14.89
N ALA A 69 -13.68 -9.48 14.55
CA ALA A 69 -14.16 -10.85 14.69
C ALA A 69 -13.49 -11.77 13.63
N GLY A 70 -13.08 -12.97 14.04
CA GLY A 70 -12.52 -13.98 13.14
C GLY A 70 -11.20 -13.53 12.50
N ASN A 71 -11.10 -13.70 11.17
CA ASN A 71 -9.89 -13.42 10.39
C ASN A 71 -9.92 -12.04 9.71
N GLY A 72 -10.69 -11.10 10.24
CA GLY A 72 -10.72 -9.73 9.73
C GLY A 72 -9.38 -9.01 9.91
N ILE A 73 -9.14 -8.02 9.04
CA ILE A 73 -7.97 -7.15 9.16
C ILE A 73 -8.24 -6.15 10.29
N PRO A 74 -7.30 -5.95 11.23
CA PRO A 74 -7.40 -4.89 12.24
C PRO A 74 -7.65 -3.52 11.61
N ALA A 75 -8.48 -2.70 12.24
CA ALA A 75 -8.82 -1.39 11.70
C ALA A 75 -9.05 -0.35 12.79
N VAL A 76 -8.78 0.90 12.46
CA VAL A 76 -9.22 2.06 13.23
C VAL A 76 -10.68 2.33 12.87
N THR A 77 -11.59 2.18 13.84
CA THR A 77 -13.04 2.39 13.63
C THR A 77 -13.48 3.78 14.04
N LYS A 78 -12.71 4.44 14.91
CA LYS A 78 -12.98 5.79 15.40
C LYS A 78 -11.71 6.64 15.37
N GLY A 79 -11.80 7.77 14.69
CA GLY A 79 -10.76 8.80 14.71
C GLY A 79 -10.65 9.50 16.08
N ILE A 80 -9.54 10.19 16.28
CA ILE A 80 -9.25 10.99 17.50
C ILE A 80 -9.53 12.49 17.32
N LEU A 81 -9.89 12.93 16.10
CA LEU A 81 -10.23 14.31 15.77
C LEU A 81 -11.72 14.41 15.46
N ASP A 82 -12.43 15.32 16.14
CA ASP A 82 -13.84 15.61 15.85
C ASP A 82 -14.00 16.64 14.71
N SER A 83 -12.93 17.34 14.34
CA SER A 83 -12.88 18.31 13.24
C SER A 83 -11.46 18.49 12.73
N VAL A 84 -11.28 18.80 11.43
CA VAL A 84 -9.98 19.19 10.87
C VAL A 84 -9.37 20.41 11.58
N MET A 85 -10.20 21.28 12.20
CA MET A 85 -9.74 22.44 12.96
C MET A 85 -8.89 22.08 14.19
N GLU A 86 -9.05 20.86 14.71
CA GLU A 86 -8.30 20.34 15.85
C GLU A 86 -6.91 19.79 15.45
N ALA A 87 -6.65 19.66 14.16
CA ALA A 87 -5.37 19.13 13.65
C ALA A 87 -4.13 19.81 14.23
N ARG A 88 -4.24 21.12 14.55
CA ARG A 88 -3.13 21.89 15.15
C ARG A 88 -2.75 21.41 16.56
N SER A 89 -3.64 20.71 17.25
CA SER A 89 -3.38 20.11 18.57
C SER A 89 -2.70 18.76 18.51
N LEU A 90 -2.65 18.14 17.32
CA LEU A 90 -2.07 16.83 17.10
C LEU A 90 -0.56 16.85 17.39
N LYS A 91 -0.14 16.05 18.36
CA LYS A 91 1.28 15.92 18.71
C LYS A 91 1.98 14.98 17.73
N PRO A 92 3.23 15.27 17.36
CA PRO A 92 4.02 14.33 16.60
C PRO A 92 4.29 13.06 17.44
N PHE A 93 4.34 11.92 16.75
CA PHE A 93 4.75 10.65 17.36
C PHE A 93 6.25 10.40 17.19
N ASP A 94 6.80 9.52 18.04
CA ASP A 94 8.14 8.94 17.90
C ASP A 94 8.01 7.51 17.33
N PRO A 95 8.47 7.25 16.09
CA PRO A 95 8.36 5.93 15.48
C PRO A 95 9.11 4.81 16.22
N LYS A 96 9.98 5.15 17.19
CA LYS A 96 10.74 4.15 17.98
C LYS A 96 9.97 3.65 19.19
N VAL A 97 8.97 4.39 19.68
CA VAL A 97 8.26 4.09 20.92
C VAL A 97 6.73 4.12 20.82
N ASP A 98 6.18 4.87 19.86
CA ASP A 98 4.74 5.02 19.72
C ASP A 98 4.16 3.98 18.74
N GLY A 99 3.09 3.31 19.14
CA GLY A 99 2.43 2.28 18.35
C GLY A 99 3.33 1.08 18.03
N ARG A 100 3.06 0.42 16.90
CA ARG A 100 3.75 -0.80 16.46
C ARG A 100 4.83 -0.55 15.38
N ILE A 101 5.16 0.69 15.05
CA ILE A 101 6.11 1.03 13.99
C ILE A 101 7.47 0.36 14.23
N GLY A 102 8.03 0.48 15.45
CA GLY A 102 9.31 -0.13 15.79
C GLY A 102 9.33 -1.66 15.64
N MET A 103 8.22 -2.31 15.96
CA MET A 103 8.05 -3.76 15.80
C MET A 103 8.05 -4.20 14.33
N VAL A 104 7.38 -3.46 13.46
CA VAL A 104 7.34 -3.75 12.02
C VAL A 104 8.71 -3.51 11.38
N ILE A 105 9.42 -2.45 11.77
CA ILE A 105 10.80 -2.20 11.32
C ILE A 105 11.73 -3.35 11.76
N GLU A 106 11.61 -3.84 13.00
CA GLU A 106 12.42 -4.96 13.48
C GLU A 106 12.14 -6.25 12.70
N ALA A 107 10.88 -6.58 12.44
CA ALA A 107 10.54 -7.73 11.58
C ALA A 107 11.14 -7.59 10.17
N GLY A 108 11.07 -6.39 9.58
CA GLY A 108 11.69 -6.10 8.29
C GLY A 108 13.20 -6.27 8.28
N ARG A 109 13.89 -5.82 9.33
CA ARG A 109 15.35 -6.01 9.49
C ARG A 109 15.75 -7.48 9.55
N ARG A 110 14.97 -8.31 10.25
CA ARG A 110 15.20 -9.76 10.31
C ARG A 110 15.00 -10.42 8.95
N LEU A 111 13.97 -10.03 8.22
CA LEU A 111 13.73 -10.53 6.85
C LEU A 111 14.88 -10.13 5.91
N ALA A 112 15.33 -8.89 5.94
CA ALA A 112 16.43 -8.41 5.11
C ALA A 112 17.76 -9.10 5.47
N ALA A 113 17.99 -9.41 6.74
CA ALA A 113 19.18 -10.14 7.19
C ALA A 113 19.16 -11.62 6.74
N GLU A 114 17.97 -12.25 6.73
CA GLU A 114 17.81 -13.64 6.30
C GLU A 114 17.83 -13.79 4.79
N PHE A 115 17.28 -12.80 4.06
CA PHE A 115 17.16 -12.78 2.61
C PHE A 115 17.85 -11.54 2.02
N PRO A 116 19.19 -11.50 1.94
CA PRO A 116 19.93 -10.30 1.53
C PRO A 116 19.63 -9.80 0.11
N ASP A 117 19.13 -10.67 -0.77
CA ASP A 117 18.76 -10.35 -2.14
C ASP A 117 17.28 -9.92 -2.28
N ALA A 118 16.49 -9.95 -1.19
CA ALA A 118 15.09 -9.58 -1.22
C ALA A 118 14.93 -8.05 -1.09
N ASP A 119 13.99 -7.50 -1.86
CA ASP A 119 13.54 -6.11 -1.73
C ASP A 119 12.54 -6.03 -0.57
N VAL A 120 13.02 -5.69 0.63
CA VAL A 120 12.20 -5.59 1.84
C VAL A 120 11.82 -4.14 2.11
N ARG A 121 10.51 -3.87 2.17
CA ARG A 121 9.96 -2.51 2.32
C ARG A 121 9.00 -2.42 3.48
N ILE A 122 9.05 -1.27 4.16
CA ILE A 122 8.06 -0.90 5.17
C ILE A 122 6.98 -0.04 4.53
N PRO A 123 5.69 -0.35 4.73
CA PRO A 123 4.60 0.49 4.23
C PRO A 123 4.51 1.78 5.05
N VAL A 124 4.30 2.87 4.36
CA VAL A 124 4.01 4.20 4.93
C VAL A 124 2.73 4.70 4.31
N SER A 125 1.76 5.11 5.12
CA SER A 125 0.52 5.64 4.59
C SER A 125 0.73 7.02 3.99
N GLY A 126 0.02 7.33 2.91
CA GLY A 126 0.00 8.68 2.37
C GLY A 126 -0.80 9.65 3.25
N PRO A 127 -0.66 10.97 3.04
CA PRO A 127 -1.23 11.99 3.93
C PRO A 127 -2.74 11.87 4.12
N PHE A 128 -3.50 11.65 3.05
CA PHE A 128 -4.96 11.54 3.14
C PHE A 128 -5.41 10.25 3.83
N SER A 129 -4.73 9.13 3.58
CA SER A 129 -5.02 7.86 4.26
C SER A 129 -4.81 7.95 5.78
N ILE A 130 -3.76 8.65 6.24
CA ILE A 130 -3.58 8.96 7.67
C ILE A 130 -4.70 9.85 8.18
N ALA A 131 -5.03 10.93 7.45
CA ALA A 131 -6.10 11.85 7.83
C ALA A 131 -7.46 11.14 7.96
N VAL A 132 -7.77 10.18 7.06
CA VAL A 132 -8.96 9.32 7.16
C VAL A 132 -9.00 8.55 8.47
N SER A 133 -7.89 7.97 8.90
CA SER A 133 -7.82 7.22 10.17
C SER A 133 -7.96 8.15 11.37
N LEU A 134 -7.41 9.37 11.32
CA LEU A 134 -7.44 10.31 12.44
C LEU A 134 -8.80 11.02 12.58
N ARG A 135 -9.49 11.32 11.49
CA ARG A 135 -10.74 12.11 11.47
C ARG A 135 -11.99 11.23 11.24
N GLY A 136 -11.81 10.05 10.68
CA GLY A 136 -12.89 9.24 10.13
C GLY A 136 -13.26 9.67 8.71
N LEU A 137 -13.51 8.69 7.82
CA LEU A 137 -13.75 8.93 6.39
C LEU A 137 -14.90 9.92 6.14
N GLY A 138 -16.06 9.70 6.75
CA GLY A 138 -17.23 10.56 6.55
C GLY A 138 -16.97 12.01 6.95
N GLY A 139 -16.38 12.21 8.13
CA GLY A 139 -16.04 13.54 8.62
C GLY A 139 -14.97 14.24 7.79
N LEU A 140 -13.95 13.50 7.33
CA LEU A 140 -12.92 14.09 6.47
C LEU A 140 -13.47 14.50 5.09
N LEU A 141 -14.37 13.69 4.50
CA LEU A 141 -15.02 14.06 3.23
C LEU A 141 -15.95 15.28 3.38
N GLU A 142 -16.61 15.41 4.53
CA GLU A 142 -17.36 16.62 4.88
C GLU A 142 -16.43 17.83 5.03
N ASP A 143 -15.30 17.66 5.74
CA ASP A 143 -14.29 18.72 5.89
C ASP A 143 -13.67 19.11 4.52
N VAL A 144 -13.45 18.17 3.60
CA VAL A 144 -13.03 18.44 2.20
C VAL A 144 -14.05 19.33 1.46
N ALA A 145 -15.34 19.12 1.69
CA ALA A 145 -16.38 19.88 1.00
C ALA A 145 -16.52 21.31 1.54
N TYR A 146 -16.35 21.51 2.85
CA TYR A 146 -16.59 22.80 3.51
C TYR A 146 -15.32 23.57 3.87
N PHE A 147 -14.20 22.89 4.10
CA PHE A 147 -12.95 23.45 4.61
C PHE A 147 -11.72 22.90 3.84
N PRO A 148 -11.69 22.96 2.49
CA PRO A 148 -10.63 22.35 1.69
C PRO A 148 -9.22 22.89 1.99
N GLU A 149 -9.10 24.17 2.33
CA GLU A 149 -7.80 24.78 2.66
C GLU A 149 -7.24 24.24 3.99
N GLU A 150 -8.10 24.07 4.99
CA GLU A 150 -7.76 23.50 6.28
C GLU A 150 -7.35 22.03 6.14
N VAL A 151 -8.08 21.26 5.33
CA VAL A 151 -7.68 19.86 5.01
C VAL A 151 -6.32 19.85 4.34
N SER A 152 -6.09 20.66 3.30
CA SER A 152 -4.77 20.75 2.65
C SER A 152 -3.66 21.14 3.63
N GLY A 153 -3.93 22.05 4.55
CA GLY A 153 -3.02 22.44 5.64
C GLY A 153 -2.72 21.30 6.59
N PHE A 154 -3.75 20.52 6.96
CA PHE A 154 -3.61 19.33 7.79
C PHE A 154 -2.76 18.26 7.13
N LEU A 155 -3.00 17.94 5.85
CA LEU A 155 -2.20 16.94 5.13
C LEU A 155 -0.71 17.34 5.08
N LYS A 156 -0.40 18.61 4.85
CA LYS A 156 0.98 19.13 4.89
C LYS A 156 1.61 19.00 6.28
N GLN A 157 0.82 19.20 7.35
CA GLN A 157 1.30 19.00 8.73
C GLN A 157 1.72 17.54 8.98
N LEU A 158 0.96 16.56 8.45
CA LEU A 158 1.26 15.12 8.59
C LEU A 158 2.59 14.73 7.96
N VAL A 159 2.99 15.37 6.85
CA VAL A 159 4.23 15.05 6.13
C VAL A 159 5.46 15.04 7.04
N GLY A 160 5.53 15.93 8.03
CA GLY A 160 6.66 15.99 8.96
C GLY A 160 6.88 14.68 9.73
N ASN A 161 5.81 14.03 10.16
CA ASN A 161 5.87 12.75 10.88
C ASN A 161 6.09 11.57 9.94
N GLN A 162 5.50 11.60 8.75
CA GLN A 162 5.79 10.59 7.71
C GLN A 162 7.29 10.55 7.40
N ILE A 163 7.94 11.73 7.26
CA ILE A 163 9.39 11.80 7.05
C ILE A 163 10.17 11.20 8.22
N ARG A 164 9.75 11.45 9.48
CA ARG A 164 10.38 10.83 10.66
C ARG A 164 10.24 9.30 10.65
N PHE A 165 9.07 8.80 10.28
CA PHE A 165 8.87 7.36 10.14
C PHE A 165 9.78 6.79 9.05
N CYS A 166 9.80 7.38 7.86
CA CYS A 166 10.69 6.94 6.79
C CYS A 166 12.18 7.00 7.20
N GLN A 167 12.60 8.02 7.95
CA GLN A 167 13.97 8.09 8.48
C GLN A 167 14.29 6.93 9.41
N ALA A 168 13.36 6.54 10.30
CA ALA A 168 13.55 5.38 11.18
C ALA A 168 13.66 4.06 10.37
N VAL A 169 12.91 3.92 9.28
CA VAL A 169 13.02 2.79 8.35
C VAL A 169 14.38 2.76 7.68
N ILE A 170 14.84 3.89 7.14
CA ILE A 170 16.14 4.03 6.47
C ILE A 170 17.30 3.77 7.44
N GLU A 171 17.23 4.28 8.67
CA GLU A 171 18.19 3.96 9.74
C GLU A 171 18.24 2.46 10.04
N GLY A 172 17.12 1.76 9.86
CA GLY A 172 17.02 0.30 9.94
C GLY A 172 17.66 -0.45 8.77
N GLY A 173 18.13 0.23 7.73
CA GLY A 173 18.68 -0.38 6.52
C GLY A 173 17.61 -0.92 5.57
N LEU A 174 16.39 -0.38 5.64
CA LEU A 174 15.24 -0.81 4.86
C LEU A 174 14.75 0.29 3.90
N ASP A 175 13.95 -0.10 2.92
CA ASP A 175 13.29 0.80 1.99
C ASP A 175 11.81 1.01 2.36
N VAL A 176 11.15 1.95 1.71
CA VAL A 176 9.77 2.33 1.96
C VAL A 176 8.90 2.18 0.73
N ALA A 177 7.59 2.05 0.94
CA ALA A 177 6.58 2.16 -0.10
C ALA A 177 5.39 2.97 0.44
N PHE A 178 4.95 4.00 -0.30
CA PHE A 178 3.77 4.78 0.05
C PHE A 178 2.48 4.08 -0.40
N PHE A 179 1.48 4.10 0.49
CA PHE A 179 0.14 3.56 0.26
C PHE A 179 -0.91 4.66 0.47
N GLU A 180 -1.59 5.07 -0.61
CA GLU A 180 -2.51 6.23 -0.61
C GLU A 180 -3.87 5.93 -1.24
N SER A 181 -4.45 4.77 -0.94
CA SER A 181 -5.71 4.36 -1.60
C SER A 181 -6.94 5.17 -1.18
N ALA A 182 -6.93 5.80 0.01
CA ALA A 182 -8.08 6.59 0.47
C ALA A 182 -8.27 7.91 -0.31
N ALA A 183 -7.23 8.39 -1.00
CA ALA A 183 -7.29 9.61 -1.81
C ALA A 183 -7.78 9.37 -3.25
N ALA A 184 -7.92 8.11 -3.68
CA ALA A 184 -8.32 7.80 -5.05
C ALA A 184 -9.83 8.01 -5.30
N PRO A 185 -10.24 8.31 -6.54
CA PRO A 185 -11.65 8.25 -6.92
C PRO A 185 -12.25 6.85 -6.67
N PRO A 186 -13.51 6.75 -6.26
CA PRO A 186 -14.50 7.84 -6.13
C PRO A 186 -14.48 8.60 -4.80
N LEU A 187 -13.58 8.29 -3.84
CA LEU A 187 -13.54 8.93 -2.53
C LEU A 187 -13.18 10.42 -2.63
N LEU A 188 -12.07 10.73 -3.30
CA LEU A 188 -11.82 12.09 -3.75
C LEU A 188 -12.08 12.23 -5.26
N SER A 189 -12.68 13.35 -5.66
CA SER A 189 -12.74 13.70 -7.08
C SER A 189 -11.31 13.99 -7.61
N PRO A 190 -11.04 13.83 -8.92
CA PRO A 190 -9.75 14.21 -9.50
C PRO A 190 -9.35 15.65 -9.23
N ARG A 191 -10.34 16.55 -9.11
CA ARG A 191 -10.10 17.94 -8.75
C ARG A 191 -9.60 18.06 -7.30
N HIS A 192 -10.30 17.44 -6.33
CA HIS A 192 -9.91 17.50 -4.93
C HIS A 192 -8.59 16.78 -4.67
N PHE A 193 -8.33 15.67 -5.37
CA PHE A 193 -7.02 15.04 -5.32
C PHE A 193 -5.91 16.02 -5.71
N ARG A 194 -6.06 16.71 -6.83
CA ARG A 194 -5.08 17.69 -7.35
C ARG A 194 -4.88 18.89 -6.43
N GLU A 195 -5.97 19.44 -5.89
CA GLU A 195 -5.95 20.68 -5.10
C GLU A 195 -5.56 20.44 -3.62
N ILE A 196 -5.95 19.28 -3.05
CA ILE A 196 -5.85 19.02 -1.60
C ILE A 196 -4.73 18.04 -1.28
N GLU A 197 -4.75 16.83 -1.91
CA GLU A 197 -3.83 15.75 -1.56
C GLU A 197 -2.46 15.89 -2.26
N LEU A 198 -2.46 16.10 -3.56
CA LEU A 198 -1.26 16.04 -4.39
C LEU A 198 -0.10 16.91 -3.88
N PRO A 199 -0.30 18.13 -3.35
CA PRO A 199 0.80 18.94 -2.84
C PRO A 199 1.53 18.31 -1.66
N ALA A 200 0.81 17.69 -0.72
CA ALA A 200 1.38 17.02 0.44
C ALA A 200 2.07 15.70 0.05
N LEU A 201 1.41 14.89 -0.78
CA LEU A 201 1.96 13.64 -1.30
C LEU A 201 3.27 13.87 -2.08
N LYS A 202 3.30 14.86 -2.97
CA LYS A 202 4.52 15.25 -3.70
C LYS A 202 5.66 15.65 -2.77
N GLU A 203 5.38 16.43 -1.75
CA GLU A 203 6.40 16.85 -0.78
C GLU A 203 6.95 15.63 -0.03
N ALA A 204 6.06 14.76 0.48
CA ALA A 204 6.46 13.55 1.19
C ALA A 204 7.34 12.66 0.32
N MET A 205 6.87 12.30 -0.87
CA MET A 205 7.58 11.39 -1.78
C MET A 205 8.92 11.95 -2.27
N LYS A 206 8.98 13.26 -2.56
CA LYS A 206 10.23 13.93 -2.94
C LYS A 206 11.26 13.84 -1.82
N ARG A 207 10.90 14.25 -0.60
CA ARG A 207 11.82 14.27 0.55
C ARG A 207 12.31 12.87 0.92
N VAL A 208 11.43 11.87 0.84
CA VAL A 208 11.81 10.48 1.12
C VAL A 208 12.67 9.93 -0.01
N GLY A 209 12.33 10.18 -1.28
CA GLY A 209 13.13 9.79 -2.43
C GLY A 209 14.56 10.37 -2.38
N GLU A 210 14.71 11.64 -1.95
CA GLU A 210 16.02 12.26 -1.71
C GLU A 210 16.79 11.53 -0.59
N ALA A 211 16.11 11.07 0.46
CA ALA A 211 16.74 10.38 1.59
C ALA A 211 17.18 8.95 1.27
N VAL A 212 16.38 8.20 0.48
CA VAL A 212 16.74 6.84 0.03
C VAL A 212 17.63 6.82 -1.22
N GLY A 213 17.72 7.93 -1.94
CA GLY A 213 18.53 8.07 -3.16
C GLY A 213 17.89 7.53 -4.45
N HIS A 214 16.59 7.24 -4.44
CA HIS A 214 15.82 6.77 -5.60
C HIS A 214 14.33 7.12 -5.50
N PRO A 215 13.57 7.12 -6.64
CA PRO A 215 12.11 7.27 -6.61
C PRO A 215 11.43 6.18 -5.80
N VAL A 216 10.55 6.56 -4.87
CA VAL A 216 9.81 5.62 -4.01
C VAL A 216 8.50 5.18 -4.67
N PRO A 217 7.99 3.96 -4.39
CA PRO A 217 6.70 3.51 -4.87
C PRO A 217 5.53 4.32 -4.34
N CYS A 218 4.51 4.52 -5.19
CA CYS A 218 3.20 5.03 -4.81
C CYS A 218 2.13 3.97 -5.15
N ILE A 219 1.61 3.30 -4.14
CA ILE A 219 0.62 2.24 -4.27
C ILE A 219 -0.75 2.83 -3.97
N MET A 220 -1.61 2.88 -4.98
CA MET A 220 -2.92 3.50 -4.87
C MET A 220 -3.98 2.63 -5.56
N GLY A 221 -4.93 2.08 -4.80
CA GLY A 221 -6.13 1.40 -5.30
C GLY A 221 -7.20 2.41 -5.74
N GLY A 222 -8.34 1.90 -6.24
CA GLY A 222 -9.45 2.73 -6.71
C GLY A 222 -9.37 3.09 -8.20
N ASP A 223 -10.19 4.06 -8.65
CA ASP A 223 -10.28 4.46 -10.07
C ASP A 223 -9.16 5.44 -10.46
N THR A 224 -7.92 4.93 -10.41
CA THR A 224 -6.70 5.73 -10.56
C THR A 224 -6.40 6.16 -12.01
N GLU A 225 -7.07 5.60 -13.02
CA GLU A 225 -6.93 6.08 -14.41
C GLU A 225 -7.18 7.58 -14.50
N LYS A 226 -8.19 8.08 -13.77
CA LYS A 226 -8.61 9.49 -13.79
C LYS A 226 -7.60 10.48 -13.18
N ILE A 227 -6.67 9.97 -12.39
CA ILE A 227 -5.63 10.77 -11.70
C ILE A 227 -4.20 10.28 -12.00
N LEU A 228 -4.04 9.50 -13.07
CA LEU A 228 -2.75 8.89 -13.40
C LEU A 228 -1.64 9.92 -13.64
N ASP A 229 -1.95 11.03 -14.32
CA ASP A 229 -0.97 12.11 -14.58
C ASP A 229 -0.50 12.76 -13.28
N GLU A 230 -1.42 12.94 -12.34
CA GLU A 230 -1.13 13.45 -11.00
C GLU A 230 -0.23 12.50 -10.22
N ILE A 231 -0.53 11.19 -10.25
CA ILE A 231 0.31 10.17 -9.60
C ILE A 231 1.71 10.16 -10.21
N LEU A 232 1.83 10.13 -11.52
CA LEU A 232 3.13 10.17 -12.21
C LEU A 232 3.90 11.46 -11.88
N SER A 233 3.20 12.57 -11.71
CA SER A 233 3.79 13.86 -11.34
C SER A 233 4.40 13.91 -9.94
N THR A 234 4.18 12.89 -9.09
CA THR A 234 4.87 12.75 -7.79
C THR A 234 6.33 12.37 -7.92
N GLY A 235 6.77 11.94 -9.10
CA GLY A 235 8.13 11.42 -9.32
C GLY A 235 8.30 9.98 -8.84
N THR A 236 7.21 9.23 -8.68
CA THR A 236 7.25 7.81 -8.30
C THR A 236 7.96 6.95 -9.36
N GLY A 237 8.70 5.94 -8.93
CA GLY A 237 9.31 4.95 -9.81
C GLY A 237 8.49 3.66 -9.98
N TYR A 238 7.38 3.53 -9.24
CA TYR A 238 6.54 2.34 -9.26
C TYR A 238 5.10 2.65 -8.87
N ILE A 239 4.16 2.22 -9.70
CA ILE A 239 2.71 2.35 -9.46
C ILE A 239 2.00 1.02 -9.66
N ILE A 240 0.72 0.97 -9.27
CA ILE A 240 -0.18 -0.13 -9.62
C ILE A 240 -1.26 0.37 -10.60
N CYS A 241 -1.63 -0.49 -11.54
CA CYS A 241 -2.90 -0.43 -12.24
C CYS A 241 -3.86 -1.34 -11.45
N PRO A 242 -4.84 -0.82 -10.72
CA PRO A 242 -5.75 -1.60 -9.89
C PRO A 242 -6.52 -2.65 -10.68
N ALA A 243 -7.24 -3.55 -9.99
CA ALA A 243 -8.03 -4.58 -10.66
C ALA A 243 -9.10 -3.98 -11.57
N GLN A 244 -9.51 -4.73 -12.60
CA GLN A 244 -10.55 -4.27 -13.55
C GLN A 244 -11.91 -3.98 -12.91
N THR A 245 -12.13 -4.41 -11.67
CA THR A 245 -13.30 -4.09 -10.85
C THR A 245 -13.23 -2.70 -10.23
N GLU A 246 -12.04 -2.07 -10.24
CA GLU A 246 -11.78 -0.77 -9.64
C GLU A 246 -11.52 0.32 -10.68
N THR A 247 -10.79 -0.02 -11.76
CA THR A 247 -10.41 0.94 -12.81
C THR A 247 -10.49 0.30 -14.20
N ASP A 248 -10.65 1.13 -15.24
CA ASP A 248 -10.50 0.66 -16.63
C ASP A 248 -9.02 0.45 -16.94
N GLN A 249 -8.57 -0.81 -16.82
CA GLN A 249 -7.17 -1.17 -17.05
C GLN A 249 -6.69 -0.91 -18.49
N ALA A 250 -7.59 -0.97 -19.49
CA ALA A 250 -7.23 -0.70 -20.87
C ALA A 250 -6.98 0.80 -21.08
N ALA A 251 -7.89 1.65 -20.61
CA ALA A 251 -7.72 3.11 -20.64
C ALA A 251 -6.51 3.55 -19.80
N PHE A 252 -6.30 2.94 -18.61
CA PHE A 252 -5.13 3.19 -17.79
C PHE A 252 -3.84 2.91 -18.54
N MET A 253 -3.72 1.74 -19.19
CA MET A 253 -2.50 1.34 -19.90
C MET A 253 -2.29 2.11 -21.20
N GLU A 254 -3.36 2.58 -21.86
CA GLU A 254 -3.28 3.49 -22.99
C GLU A 254 -2.71 4.85 -22.56
N LYS A 255 -3.25 5.42 -21.47
CA LYS A 255 -2.80 6.70 -20.90
C LYS A 255 -1.38 6.60 -20.33
N PHE A 256 -1.03 5.49 -19.69
CA PHE A 256 0.33 5.22 -19.21
C PHE A 256 1.36 5.22 -20.35
N GLY A 257 0.96 4.76 -21.54
CA GLY A 257 1.77 4.83 -22.77
C GLY A 257 3.11 4.10 -22.65
N ASP A 258 4.18 4.78 -23.05
CA ASP A 258 5.56 4.28 -23.07
C ASP A 258 6.42 4.91 -21.94
N CYS A 259 5.83 5.13 -20.76
CA CYS A 259 6.52 5.66 -19.59
C CYS A 259 7.56 4.63 -19.06
N ALA A 260 8.74 4.61 -19.70
CA ALA A 260 9.76 3.56 -19.46
C ALA A 260 10.42 3.63 -18.07
N ASP A 261 10.45 4.83 -17.47
CA ASP A 261 11.14 5.09 -16.20
C ASP A 261 10.31 4.67 -14.97
N VAL A 262 9.02 4.34 -15.16
CA VAL A 262 8.13 3.93 -14.10
C VAL A 262 7.72 2.48 -14.30
N LYS A 263 7.88 1.64 -13.28
CA LYS A 263 7.32 0.29 -13.28
C LYS A 263 5.83 0.35 -13.00
N VAL A 264 5.04 -0.43 -13.72
CA VAL A 264 3.60 -0.57 -13.45
C VAL A 264 3.23 -2.04 -13.22
N ARG A 265 2.56 -2.30 -12.10
CA ARG A 265 2.03 -3.61 -11.79
C ARG A 265 0.53 -3.64 -12.08
N ILE A 266 0.12 -4.45 -13.06
CA ILE A 266 -1.30 -4.64 -13.37
C ILE A 266 -1.84 -5.76 -12.48
N ASN A 267 -2.88 -5.45 -11.71
CA ASN A 267 -3.44 -6.37 -10.73
C ASN A 267 -4.56 -7.23 -11.33
N LEU A 268 -4.51 -8.54 -11.01
CA LEU A 268 -5.63 -9.45 -11.12
C LEU A 268 -6.73 -9.06 -10.13
N THR A 269 -7.95 -9.48 -10.39
CA THR A 269 -9.07 -9.32 -9.45
C THR A 269 -8.86 -10.24 -8.24
N PRO A 270 -8.79 -9.71 -7.00
CA PRO A 270 -8.52 -10.52 -5.80
C PRO A 270 -9.49 -11.70 -5.64
N ASN A 271 -10.78 -11.50 -5.89
CA ASN A 271 -11.77 -12.58 -5.82
C ASN A 271 -11.55 -13.67 -6.87
N THR A 272 -11.07 -13.34 -8.07
CA THR A 272 -10.70 -14.35 -9.08
C THR A 272 -9.51 -15.16 -8.60
N VAL A 273 -8.53 -14.51 -7.99
CA VAL A 273 -7.34 -15.19 -7.43
C VAL A 273 -7.72 -16.13 -6.28
N ALA A 274 -8.60 -15.68 -5.38
CA ALA A 274 -8.99 -16.45 -4.20
C ALA A 274 -9.96 -17.61 -4.52
N TYR A 275 -10.96 -17.35 -5.37
CA TYR A 275 -12.11 -18.24 -5.52
C TYR A 275 -12.37 -18.70 -6.97
N GLY A 276 -11.59 -18.21 -7.92
CA GLY A 276 -11.74 -18.55 -9.33
C GLY A 276 -11.29 -19.99 -9.64
N SER A 277 -11.91 -20.58 -10.67
CA SER A 277 -11.36 -21.83 -11.24
C SER A 277 -10.01 -21.57 -11.91
N LYS A 278 -9.24 -22.62 -12.15
CA LYS A 278 -7.97 -22.55 -12.88
C LYS A 278 -8.13 -21.82 -14.22
N GLU A 279 -9.18 -22.14 -14.95
CA GLU A 279 -9.49 -21.55 -16.26
C GLU A 279 -9.82 -20.06 -16.15
N ALA A 280 -10.56 -19.67 -15.09
CA ALA A 280 -10.89 -18.26 -14.84
C ALA A 280 -9.63 -17.45 -14.51
N ILE A 281 -8.76 -17.97 -13.65
CA ILE A 281 -7.48 -17.36 -13.31
C ILE A 281 -6.60 -17.21 -14.56
N GLN A 282 -6.46 -18.27 -15.36
CA GLN A 282 -5.67 -18.24 -16.59
C GLN A 282 -6.23 -17.25 -17.62
N ALA A 283 -7.55 -17.21 -17.79
CA ALA A 283 -8.20 -16.25 -18.71
C ALA A 283 -7.92 -14.79 -18.32
N GLU A 284 -7.94 -14.48 -17.01
CA GLU A 284 -7.63 -13.14 -16.54
C GLU A 284 -6.14 -12.80 -16.69
N VAL A 285 -5.25 -13.75 -16.42
CA VAL A 285 -3.81 -13.59 -16.69
C VAL A 285 -3.58 -13.32 -18.18
N ASP A 286 -4.19 -14.11 -19.08
CA ASP A 286 -4.04 -13.92 -20.53
C ASP A 286 -4.53 -12.53 -20.99
N ARG A 287 -5.59 -12.02 -20.38
CA ARG A 287 -6.08 -10.66 -20.64
C ARG A 287 -5.03 -9.61 -20.25
N ILE A 288 -4.43 -9.74 -19.07
CA ILE A 288 -3.37 -8.81 -18.62
C ILE A 288 -2.11 -8.92 -19.48
N LEU A 289 -1.72 -10.14 -19.88
CA LEU A 289 -0.57 -10.34 -20.78
C LEU A 289 -0.76 -9.63 -22.13
N LYS A 290 -2.00 -9.50 -22.62
CA LYS A 290 -2.30 -8.70 -23.81
C LYS A 290 -2.09 -7.21 -23.58
N LEU A 291 -2.50 -6.68 -22.41
CA LEU A 291 -2.26 -5.28 -22.04
C LEU A 291 -0.78 -4.95 -21.84
N ALA A 292 0.00 -5.92 -21.34
CA ALA A 292 1.43 -5.81 -21.08
C ALA A 292 2.30 -5.97 -22.34
N LYS A 293 1.70 -6.37 -23.48
CA LYS A 293 2.47 -6.70 -24.69
C LYS A 293 3.31 -5.52 -25.18
N GLY A 294 4.63 -5.77 -25.33
CA GLY A 294 5.59 -4.76 -25.80
C GLY A 294 6.05 -3.77 -24.73
N LYS A 295 5.64 -3.92 -23.48
CA LYS A 295 5.99 -3.04 -22.36
C LYS A 295 6.90 -3.76 -21.35
N PRO A 296 8.23 -3.52 -21.35
CA PRO A 296 9.17 -4.28 -20.51
C PRO A 296 9.11 -3.92 -19.02
N ASN A 297 8.52 -2.78 -18.66
CA ASN A 297 8.38 -2.26 -17.31
C ASN A 297 7.06 -2.67 -16.63
N VAL A 298 6.30 -3.58 -17.25
CA VAL A 298 5.03 -4.09 -16.70
C VAL A 298 5.26 -5.37 -15.90
N LEU A 299 4.63 -5.45 -14.73
CA LEU A 299 4.56 -6.63 -13.86
C LEU A 299 3.10 -7.10 -13.74
N LEU A 300 2.93 -8.39 -13.49
CA LEU A 300 1.66 -8.95 -13.08
C LEU A 300 1.55 -8.95 -11.56
N GLY A 301 0.43 -8.52 -11.01
CA GLY A 301 0.14 -8.57 -9.58
C GLY A 301 -1.24 -9.15 -9.26
N THR A 302 -1.57 -9.19 -7.97
CA THR A 302 -2.85 -9.76 -7.50
C THR A 302 -3.77 -8.75 -6.83
N GLY A 303 -3.32 -7.50 -6.63
CA GLY A 303 -3.87 -6.69 -5.54
C GLY A 303 -3.52 -7.31 -4.18
N ALA A 304 -4.18 -6.92 -3.09
CA ALA A 304 -4.04 -7.63 -1.82
C ALA A 304 -4.60 -9.05 -1.98
N VAL A 305 -3.81 -10.05 -1.60
CA VAL A 305 -4.24 -11.46 -1.62
C VAL A 305 -5.15 -11.68 -0.41
N PRO A 306 -6.44 -12.06 -0.61
CA PRO A 306 -7.35 -12.33 0.50
C PRO A 306 -6.81 -13.41 1.45
N TYR A 307 -7.13 -13.31 2.74
CA TYR A 307 -6.63 -14.19 3.79
C TYR A 307 -6.70 -15.68 3.41
N GLU A 308 -7.87 -16.19 3.05
CA GLU A 308 -8.13 -17.62 2.79
C GLU A 308 -7.77 -18.08 1.36
N THR A 309 -7.01 -17.28 0.60
CA THR A 309 -6.62 -17.68 -0.77
C THR A 309 -5.83 -18.99 -0.74
N PRO A 310 -6.23 -20.01 -1.51
CA PRO A 310 -5.43 -21.23 -1.63
C PRO A 310 -4.03 -20.91 -2.19
N PRO A 311 -2.94 -21.32 -1.50
CA PRO A 311 -1.57 -21.08 -1.98
C PRO A 311 -1.33 -21.59 -3.40
N GLU A 312 -2.01 -22.67 -3.78
CA GLU A 312 -1.95 -23.28 -5.10
C GLU A 312 -2.38 -22.32 -6.21
N ASN A 313 -3.31 -21.42 -5.94
CA ASN A 313 -3.76 -20.42 -6.93
C ASN A 313 -2.65 -19.40 -7.23
N ILE A 314 -1.91 -18.97 -6.20
CA ILE A 314 -0.76 -18.06 -6.36
C ILE A 314 0.37 -18.77 -7.11
N LEU A 315 0.67 -20.02 -6.76
CA LEU A 315 1.67 -20.84 -7.44
C LEU A 315 1.29 -21.12 -8.89
N LEU A 316 0.01 -21.41 -9.17
CA LEU A 316 -0.52 -21.58 -10.53
C LEU A 316 -0.25 -20.34 -11.39
N ILE A 317 -0.52 -19.13 -10.87
CA ILE A 317 -0.27 -17.89 -11.60
C ILE A 317 1.24 -17.76 -11.88
N LYS A 318 2.07 -17.96 -10.85
CA LYS A 318 3.52 -17.88 -10.97
C LYS A 318 4.09 -18.82 -12.03
N GLU A 319 3.67 -20.08 -12.01
CA GLU A 319 4.08 -21.10 -13.01
C GLU A 319 3.61 -20.73 -14.42
N TYR A 320 2.39 -20.20 -14.54
CA TYR A 320 1.80 -19.86 -15.84
C TYR A 320 2.53 -18.72 -16.57
N VAL A 321 3.18 -17.81 -15.83
CA VAL A 321 3.87 -16.63 -16.40
C VAL A 321 5.39 -16.71 -16.39
N SER A 322 5.97 -17.79 -15.84
CA SER A 322 7.44 -18.04 -15.72
C SER A 322 8.16 -18.50 -17.02
#